data_76d2be9c544bcccac40684ec82a3c3c6
#
_entry.id   76d2be9c544bcccac40684ec82a3c3c6
#
_cell.length_a   1.000
_cell.length_b   1.000
_cell.length_c   1.000
_cell.angle_alpha   90.00
_cell.angle_beta   90.00
_cell.angle_gamma   90.00
#
_symmetry.space_group_name_H-M   'P 1'
#
loop_
_entity.id
_entity.type
_entity.pdbx_description
1 polymer ?
#
loop_
_entity_poly.entity_id
_entity_poly.type
_entity_poly.pdbx_seq_one_letter_code
_entity_poly.pdbx_strand_id
1 'polypeptide(L)'
;MYRRLDHLLIEVRKSAFGAALMAGAIIIVVGSVTGLSGRLTTTIGASTAMMIGVVLLARSYMERQVRNSADSAMIFSLLGPRPPALGTWAIEGDFGQLVAREVASGATSIVECGSGTTTLIVAACLRAIGSGHLYSLEHDPAYAQQTAEQLQAAGLAEWVDIIVAPLTEQPFGSASVEWYEPSAVAKRLPPHIDLLIVDGPPSTSEWARWPAIEILHDRLVTGAVTLLDDGRQRRERRAAFRWQSDHPDLQLFWHDTVKGSWKLVKLADPPPEGRGVRVSREVIRWLYPRPSGFGRWPVRR
;
A
#
# COMPACT_ATOMS: atom_id res chain seq x y z
N MET A 1 13.91 -15.38 0.33
CA MET A 1 14.56 -15.02 -0.95
C MET A 1 14.14 -13.63 -1.43
N TYR A 2 12.87 -13.24 -1.38
CA TYR A 2 12.35 -11.94 -1.87
C TYR A 2 12.79 -10.71 -1.07
N ARG A 3 12.98 -10.78 0.27
CA ARG A 3 13.48 -9.65 1.08
C ARG A 3 14.85 -9.11 0.65
N ARG A 4 15.68 -9.94 0.02
CA ARG A 4 16.97 -9.50 -0.55
C ARG A 4 16.80 -8.76 -1.87
N LEU A 5 15.74 -9.05 -2.63
CA LEU A 5 15.48 -8.40 -3.92
C LEU A 5 15.01 -6.96 -3.77
N ASP A 6 14.15 -6.66 -2.82
CA ASP A 6 13.66 -5.28 -2.59
C ASP A 6 14.78 -4.35 -2.09
N HIS A 7 15.64 -4.84 -1.19
CA HIS A 7 16.86 -4.13 -0.79
C HIS A 7 17.81 -3.93 -1.97
N LEU A 8 17.97 -4.96 -2.80
CA LEU A 8 18.84 -4.89 -3.99
C LEU A 8 18.32 -3.87 -5.01
N LEU A 9 16.99 -3.76 -5.18
CA LEU A 9 16.38 -2.81 -6.13
C LEU A 9 16.49 -1.35 -5.65
N ILE A 10 16.43 -1.09 -4.34
CA ILE A 10 16.69 0.24 -3.77
C ILE A 10 18.16 0.59 -3.91
N GLU A 11 19.06 -0.36 -3.66
CA GLU A 11 20.50 -0.22 -3.85
C GLU A 11 20.86 -0.03 -5.33
N VAL A 12 20.24 -0.81 -6.24
CA VAL A 12 20.45 -0.68 -7.69
C VAL A 12 19.92 0.67 -8.21
N ARG A 13 18.79 1.18 -7.71
CA ARG A 13 18.33 2.55 -8.04
C ARG A 13 19.31 3.62 -7.56
N LYS A 14 19.86 3.51 -6.36
CA LYS A 14 20.88 4.40 -5.85
C LYS A 14 22.16 4.28 -6.69
N SER A 15 22.57 3.06 -7.02
CA SER A 15 23.75 2.79 -7.85
C SER A 15 23.56 3.24 -9.30
N ALA A 16 22.36 3.10 -9.87
CA ALA A 16 22.06 3.53 -11.23
C ALA A 16 22.05 5.06 -11.38
N PHE A 17 21.48 5.78 -10.42
CA PHE A 17 21.57 7.23 -10.38
C PHE A 17 23.00 7.70 -10.15
N GLY A 18 23.73 7.06 -9.24
CA GLY A 18 25.16 7.29 -9.04
C GLY A 18 25.99 7.00 -10.27
N ALA A 19 25.71 5.91 -10.99
CA ALA A 19 26.38 5.56 -12.24
C ALA A 19 26.12 6.59 -13.35
N ALA A 20 24.90 7.10 -13.47
CA ALA A 20 24.55 8.15 -14.44
C ALA A 20 25.28 9.46 -14.14
N LEU A 21 25.35 9.86 -12.86
CA LEU A 21 26.10 11.04 -12.43
C LEU A 21 27.60 10.87 -12.66
N MET A 22 28.17 9.69 -12.37
CA MET A 22 29.60 9.40 -12.62
C MET A 22 29.91 9.41 -14.11
N ALA A 23 29.09 8.83 -14.97
CA ALA A 23 29.30 8.88 -16.41
C ALA A 23 29.29 10.32 -16.94
N GLY A 24 28.37 11.16 -16.48
CA GLY A 24 28.36 12.58 -16.80
C GLY A 24 29.62 13.32 -16.33
N ALA A 25 30.09 13.05 -15.10
CA ALA A 25 31.29 13.63 -14.54
C ALA A 25 32.57 13.21 -15.30
N ILE A 26 32.67 11.92 -15.69
CA ILE A 26 33.79 11.40 -16.48
C ILE A 26 33.87 12.12 -17.84
N ILE A 27 32.74 12.32 -18.52
CA ILE A 27 32.70 13.04 -19.81
C ILE A 27 33.17 14.48 -19.66
N ILE A 28 32.79 15.15 -18.57
CA ILE A 28 33.22 16.51 -18.28
C ILE A 28 34.77 16.56 -18.06
N VAL A 29 35.29 15.63 -17.28
CA VAL A 29 36.74 15.56 -17.00
C VAL A 29 37.54 15.25 -18.27
N VAL A 30 37.14 14.22 -19.04
CA VAL A 30 37.82 13.85 -20.30
C VAL A 30 37.78 15.00 -21.29
N GLY A 31 36.63 15.66 -21.44
CA GLY A 31 36.49 16.81 -22.34
C GLY A 31 37.40 18.00 -21.91
N SER A 32 37.54 18.22 -20.63
CA SER A 32 38.44 19.27 -20.10
C SER A 32 39.90 18.95 -20.38
N VAL A 33 40.32 17.68 -20.29
CA VAL A 33 41.68 17.23 -20.58
C VAL A 33 41.98 17.27 -22.10
N THR A 34 40.98 17.00 -22.95
CA THR A 34 41.14 16.98 -24.42
C THR A 34 40.98 18.36 -25.08
N GLY A 35 40.82 19.43 -24.30
CA GLY A 35 40.78 20.81 -24.81
C GLY A 35 39.43 21.22 -25.44
N LEU A 36 38.37 20.40 -25.26
CA LEU A 36 37.02 20.79 -25.65
C LEU A 36 36.53 21.98 -24.79
N SER A 37 35.78 22.90 -25.39
CA SER A 37 35.24 24.04 -24.65
C SER A 37 34.41 23.57 -23.43
N GLY A 38 34.57 24.18 -22.27
CA GLY A 38 33.90 23.79 -21.05
C GLY A 38 32.35 23.76 -21.17
N ARG A 39 31.79 24.61 -22.04
CA ARG A 39 30.33 24.60 -22.33
C ARG A 39 29.92 23.35 -23.08
N LEU A 40 30.71 22.88 -24.06
CA LEU A 40 30.38 21.70 -24.85
C LEU A 40 30.48 20.42 -23.99
N THR A 41 31.50 20.29 -23.16
CA THR A 41 31.69 19.12 -22.29
C THR A 41 30.62 19.03 -21.21
N THR A 42 30.22 20.15 -20.60
CA THR A 42 29.11 20.18 -19.62
C THR A 42 27.78 19.82 -20.26
N THR A 43 27.51 20.32 -21.48
CA THR A 43 26.26 19.99 -22.20
C THR A 43 26.18 18.50 -22.56
N ILE A 44 27.25 17.94 -23.11
CA ILE A 44 27.30 16.50 -23.45
C ILE A 44 27.18 15.65 -22.19
N GLY A 45 27.91 15.97 -21.13
CA GLY A 45 27.86 15.24 -19.86
C GLY A 45 26.47 15.25 -19.23
N ALA A 46 25.80 16.41 -19.19
CA ALA A 46 24.45 16.55 -18.70
C ALA A 46 23.41 15.77 -19.56
N SER A 47 23.52 15.88 -20.89
CA SER A 47 22.64 15.15 -21.80
C SER A 47 22.80 13.64 -21.68
N THR A 48 24.02 13.14 -21.54
CA THR A 48 24.30 11.71 -21.36
C THR A 48 23.78 11.23 -20.01
N ALA A 49 23.99 11.96 -18.93
CA ALA A 49 23.45 11.62 -17.61
C ALA A 49 21.90 11.59 -17.63
N MET A 50 21.28 12.57 -18.29
CA MET A 50 19.82 12.62 -18.46
C MET A 50 19.31 11.42 -19.25
N MET A 51 19.96 11.08 -20.37
CA MET A 51 19.57 9.95 -21.23
C MET A 51 19.69 8.61 -20.48
N ILE A 52 20.79 8.39 -19.76
CA ILE A 52 20.96 7.21 -18.91
C ILE A 52 19.86 7.16 -17.84
N GLY A 53 19.57 8.27 -17.19
CA GLY A 53 18.49 8.38 -16.21
C GLY A 53 17.12 7.99 -16.79
N VAL A 54 16.77 8.49 -17.96
CA VAL A 54 15.53 8.15 -18.67
C VAL A 54 15.46 6.66 -19.03
N VAL A 55 16.54 6.10 -19.57
CA VAL A 55 16.62 4.66 -19.91
C VAL A 55 16.43 3.79 -18.68
N LEU A 56 17.07 4.13 -17.57
CA LEU A 56 16.95 3.36 -16.30
C LEU A 56 15.55 3.48 -15.71
N LEU A 57 14.93 4.65 -15.79
CA LEU A 57 13.53 4.84 -15.36
C LEU A 57 12.57 4.03 -16.25
N ALA A 58 12.74 4.08 -17.57
CA ALA A 58 11.95 3.32 -18.52
C ALA A 58 12.09 1.81 -18.29
N ARG A 59 13.33 1.32 -18.11
CA ARG A 59 13.60 -0.08 -17.76
C ARG A 59 12.90 -0.49 -16.46
N SER A 60 13.05 0.28 -15.41
CA SER A 60 12.39 0.03 -14.12
C SER A 60 10.86 0.01 -14.24
N TYR A 61 10.30 0.88 -15.09
CA TYR A 61 8.86 0.89 -15.39
C TYR A 61 8.44 -0.39 -16.13
N MET A 62 9.17 -0.77 -17.18
CA MET A 62 8.87 -1.99 -17.94
C MET A 62 8.98 -3.26 -17.10
N GLU A 63 10.01 -3.37 -16.26
CA GLU A 63 10.17 -4.51 -15.35
C GLU A 63 9.00 -4.63 -14.38
N ARG A 64 8.46 -3.50 -13.88
CA ARG A 64 7.25 -3.50 -13.06
C ARG A 64 6.02 -3.96 -13.85
N GLN A 65 5.82 -3.47 -15.06
CA GLN A 65 4.69 -3.87 -15.90
C GLN A 65 4.71 -5.37 -16.23
N VAL A 66 5.89 -5.91 -16.55
CA VAL A 66 6.04 -7.34 -16.82
C VAL A 66 5.71 -8.17 -15.55
N ARG A 67 6.22 -7.77 -14.39
CA ARG A 67 5.87 -8.44 -13.12
C ARG A 67 4.38 -8.36 -12.83
N ASN A 68 3.80 -7.18 -12.94
CA ASN A 68 2.37 -6.98 -12.73
C ASN A 68 1.51 -7.86 -13.65
N SER A 69 1.91 -8.00 -14.91
CA SER A 69 1.21 -8.88 -15.86
C SER A 69 1.29 -10.35 -15.45
N ALA A 70 2.45 -10.81 -14.99
CA ALA A 70 2.62 -12.18 -14.50
C ALA A 70 1.83 -12.41 -13.20
N ASP A 71 1.87 -11.45 -12.27
CA ASP A 71 1.13 -11.48 -11.02
C ASP A 71 -0.39 -11.46 -11.29
N SER A 72 -0.86 -10.68 -12.25
CA SER A 72 -2.26 -10.66 -12.70
C SER A 72 -2.70 -12.02 -13.24
N ALA A 73 -1.88 -12.66 -14.08
CA ALA A 73 -2.20 -13.99 -14.60
C ALA A 73 -2.32 -15.04 -13.48
N MET A 74 -1.45 -14.98 -12.48
CA MET A 74 -1.53 -15.84 -11.30
C MET A 74 -2.82 -15.59 -10.51
N ILE A 75 -3.17 -14.33 -10.24
CA ILE A 75 -4.40 -13.97 -9.54
C ILE A 75 -5.64 -14.45 -10.32
N PHE A 76 -5.68 -14.27 -11.63
CA PHE A 76 -6.77 -14.78 -12.46
C PHE A 76 -6.91 -16.31 -12.36
N SER A 77 -5.80 -17.03 -12.25
CA SER A 77 -5.85 -18.48 -12.07
C SER A 77 -6.48 -18.91 -10.73
N LEU A 78 -6.31 -18.10 -9.68
CA LEU A 78 -6.95 -18.33 -8.37
C LEU A 78 -8.47 -18.10 -8.41
N LEU A 79 -8.92 -17.12 -9.20
CA LEU A 79 -10.33 -16.78 -9.37
C LEU A 79 -11.09 -17.79 -10.24
N GLY A 80 -10.38 -18.68 -10.93
CA GLY A 80 -10.95 -19.76 -11.74
C GLY A 80 -11.08 -19.39 -13.22
N PRO A 81 -11.70 -20.30 -14.04
CA PRO A 81 -11.71 -20.19 -15.50
C PRO A 81 -12.60 -19.05 -16.03
N ARG A 82 -13.41 -18.44 -15.19
CA ARG A 82 -14.24 -17.28 -15.52
C ARG A 82 -14.07 -16.21 -14.46
N PRO A 83 -12.91 -15.52 -14.45
CA PRO A 83 -12.71 -14.44 -13.51
C PRO A 83 -13.78 -13.36 -13.73
N PRO A 84 -14.23 -12.70 -12.67
CA PRO A 84 -15.19 -11.61 -12.78
C PRO A 84 -14.61 -10.48 -13.63
N ALA A 85 -15.47 -9.71 -14.28
CA ALA A 85 -15.05 -8.51 -14.98
C ALA A 85 -14.43 -7.54 -13.95
N LEU A 86 -13.18 -7.17 -14.16
CA LEU A 86 -12.53 -6.18 -13.33
C LEU A 86 -13.15 -4.81 -13.64
N GLY A 87 -13.65 -4.13 -12.60
CA GLY A 87 -14.17 -2.78 -12.71
C GLY A 87 -13.08 -1.73 -12.93
N THR A 88 -13.49 -0.50 -13.12
CA THR A 88 -12.59 0.67 -13.30
C THR A 88 -11.66 0.90 -12.10
N TRP A 89 -12.03 0.40 -10.92
CA TRP A 89 -11.29 0.49 -9.66
C TRP A 89 -10.55 -0.81 -9.30
N ALA A 90 -10.31 -1.68 -10.29
CA ALA A 90 -9.58 -2.92 -10.05
C ALA A 90 -8.16 -2.63 -9.54
N ILE A 91 -7.74 -3.46 -8.58
CA ILE A 91 -6.36 -3.43 -8.10
C ILE A 91 -5.39 -3.93 -9.17
N GLU A 92 -4.14 -3.51 -9.07
CA GLU A 92 -3.08 -4.08 -9.87
C GLU A 92 -2.72 -5.50 -9.38
N GLY A 93 -2.29 -6.37 -10.30
CA GLY A 93 -2.01 -7.77 -10.00
C GLY A 93 -0.92 -7.96 -8.96
N ASP A 94 0.08 -7.10 -8.95
CA ASP A 94 1.19 -7.15 -7.99
C ASP A 94 0.77 -6.81 -6.55
N PHE A 95 -0.20 -5.89 -6.36
CA PHE A 95 -0.81 -5.69 -5.05
C PHE A 95 -1.70 -6.88 -4.65
N GLY A 96 -2.50 -7.41 -5.58
CA GLY A 96 -3.29 -8.63 -5.35
C GLY A 96 -2.42 -9.81 -4.93
N GLN A 97 -1.25 -9.98 -5.54
CA GLN A 97 -0.30 -11.02 -5.14
C GLN A 97 0.31 -10.76 -3.76
N LEU A 98 0.57 -9.49 -3.40
CA LEU A 98 1.02 -9.15 -2.05
C LEU A 98 -0.03 -9.55 -1.01
N VAL A 99 -1.31 -9.22 -1.25
CA VAL A 99 -2.44 -9.63 -0.41
C VAL A 99 -2.53 -11.15 -0.31
N ALA A 100 -2.53 -11.87 -1.44
CA ALA A 100 -2.62 -13.32 -1.47
C ALA A 100 -1.49 -14.00 -0.65
N ARG A 101 -0.28 -13.45 -0.69
CA ARG A 101 0.86 -13.96 0.12
C ARG A 101 0.65 -13.76 1.61
N GLU A 102 0.10 -12.63 2.05
CA GLU A 102 -0.17 -12.41 3.47
C GLU A 102 -1.28 -13.35 3.96
N VAL A 103 -2.33 -13.58 3.17
CA VAL A 103 -3.35 -14.59 3.50
C VAL A 103 -2.75 -15.98 3.58
N ALA A 104 -1.93 -16.38 2.58
CA ALA A 104 -1.26 -17.67 2.57
C ALA A 104 -0.22 -17.85 3.70
N SER A 105 0.24 -16.75 4.32
CA SER A 105 1.14 -16.77 5.47
C SER A 105 0.43 -17.06 6.80
N GLY A 106 -0.91 -17.26 6.79
CA GLY A 106 -1.67 -17.70 7.95
C GLY A 106 -2.63 -16.66 8.52
N ALA A 107 -2.92 -15.57 7.79
CA ALA A 107 -3.96 -14.65 8.22
C ALA A 107 -5.34 -15.29 8.09
N THR A 108 -6.11 -15.30 9.19
CA THR A 108 -7.42 -15.93 9.28
C THR A 108 -8.54 -14.96 9.61
N SER A 109 -8.24 -13.89 10.32
CA SER A 109 -9.19 -12.83 10.67
C SER A 109 -8.80 -11.56 9.91
N ILE A 110 -9.47 -11.33 8.77
CA ILE A 110 -9.07 -10.33 7.79
C ILE A 110 -10.13 -9.23 7.74
N VAL A 111 -9.69 -7.98 7.75
CA VAL A 111 -10.53 -6.81 7.53
C VAL A 111 -10.05 -6.06 6.30
N GLU A 112 -11.01 -5.66 5.47
CA GLU A 112 -10.76 -4.86 4.28
C GLU A 112 -11.57 -3.57 4.32
N CYS A 113 -10.94 -2.47 3.94
CA CYS A 113 -11.58 -1.18 3.70
C CYS A 113 -11.71 -0.97 2.20
N GLY A 114 -12.93 -1.02 1.68
CA GLY A 114 -13.27 -0.98 0.25
C GLY A 114 -13.42 -2.37 -0.35
N SER A 115 -14.65 -2.77 -0.72
CA SER A 115 -14.91 -4.05 -1.37
C SER A 115 -14.56 -4.03 -2.86
N GLY A 116 -14.33 -5.21 -3.46
CA GLY A 116 -14.08 -5.33 -4.90
C GLY A 116 -13.20 -6.51 -5.29
N THR A 117 -12.27 -6.29 -6.21
CA THR A 117 -11.38 -7.34 -6.72
C THR A 117 -10.54 -7.96 -5.61
N THR A 118 -10.06 -7.17 -4.66
CA THR A 118 -9.27 -7.65 -3.51
C THR A 118 -10.09 -8.60 -2.64
N THR A 119 -11.38 -8.30 -2.45
CA THR A 119 -12.33 -9.16 -1.73
C THR A 119 -12.40 -10.56 -2.35
N LEU A 120 -12.51 -10.63 -3.69
CA LEU A 120 -12.54 -11.90 -4.42
C LEU A 120 -11.24 -12.69 -4.29
N ILE A 121 -10.10 -12.02 -4.35
CA ILE A 121 -8.78 -12.63 -4.20
C ILE A 121 -8.63 -13.24 -2.81
N VAL A 122 -8.95 -12.48 -1.76
CA VAL A 122 -8.88 -12.96 -0.37
C VAL A 122 -9.80 -14.15 -0.18
N ALA A 123 -11.06 -14.06 -0.63
CA ALA A 123 -12.02 -15.14 -0.53
C ALA A 123 -11.56 -16.42 -1.24
N ALA A 124 -10.96 -16.29 -2.44
CA ALA A 124 -10.40 -17.43 -3.16
C ALA A 124 -9.21 -18.07 -2.43
N CYS A 125 -8.35 -17.26 -1.80
CA CYS A 125 -7.26 -17.76 -0.96
C CYS A 125 -7.79 -18.49 0.28
N LEU A 126 -8.77 -17.91 0.98
CA LEU A 126 -9.38 -18.54 2.17
C LEU A 126 -10.06 -19.86 1.82
N ARG A 127 -10.79 -19.93 0.71
CA ARG A 127 -11.35 -21.17 0.19
C ARG A 127 -10.28 -22.22 -0.08
N ALA A 128 -9.17 -21.82 -0.71
CA ALA A 128 -8.08 -22.75 -1.01
C ALA A 128 -7.37 -23.28 0.25
N ILE A 129 -7.29 -22.45 1.30
CA ILE A 129 -6.71 -22.79 2.61
C ILE A 129 -7.71 -23.61 3.45
N GLY A 130 -9.03 -23.39 3.28
CA GLY A 130 -10.10 -24.02 4.03
C GLY A 130 -10.33 -23.41 5.42
N SER A 131 -9.82 -22.21 5.70
CA SER A 131 -9.99 -21.55 7.01
C SER A 131 -9.85 -20.04 6.90
N GLY A 132 -10.44 -19.32 7.87
CA GLY A 132 -10.42 -17.87 7.97
C GLY A 132 -11.68 -17.20 7.42
N HIS A 133 -11.78 -15.89 7.63
CA HIS A 133 -12.93 -15.08 7.19
C HIS A 133 -12.52 -13.64 6.89
N LEU A 134 -13.14 -13.05 5.89
CA LEU A 134 -12.97 -11.66 5.49
C LEU A 134 -14.18 -10.82 5.88
N TYR A 135 -13.93 -9.69 6.51
CA TYR A 135 -14.91 -8.65 6.80
C TYR A 135 -14.58 -7.43 5.94
N SER A 136 -15.38 -7.17 4.91
CA SER A 136 -15.14 -6.09 3.95
C SER A 136 -16.08 -4.92 4.20
N LEU A 137 -15.54 -3.75 4.54
CA LEU A 137 -16.29 -2.51 4.72
C LEU A 137 -16.51 -1.86 3.35
N GLU A 138 -17.77 -1.56 3.02
CA GLU A 138 -18.12 -0.87 1.79
C GLU A 138 -19.10 0.27 2.08
N HIS A 139 -18.81 1.45 1.51
CA HIS A 139 -19.66 2.62 1.73
C HIS A 139 -20.80 2.76 0.73
N ASP A 140 -20.62 2.25 -0.49
CA ASP A 140 -21.61 2.28 -1.56
C ASP A 140 -22.41 0.97 -1.59
N PRO A 141 -23.74 1.00 -1.26
CA PRO A 141 -24.57 -0.19 -1.27
C PRO A 141 -24.66 -0.87 -2.65
N ALA A 142 -24.60 -0.10 -3.74
CA ALA A 142 -24.68 -0.66 -5.08
C ALA A 142 -23.38 -1.42 -5.43
N TYR A 143 -22.23 -0.87 -5.03
CA TYR A 143 -20.95 -1.53 -5.23
C TYR A 143 -20.81 -2.77 -4.33
N ALA A 144 -21.31 -2.70 -3.08
CA ALA A 144 -21.39 -3.85 -2.19
C ALA A 144 -22.25 -4.99 -2.79
N GLN A 145 -23.41 -4.66 -3.36
CA GLN A 145 -24.27 -5.62 -4.04
C GLN A 145 -23.57 -6.28 -5.24
N GLN A 146 -22.90 -5.48 -6.08
CA GLN A 146 -22.14 -5.99 -7.23
C GLN A 146 -21.05 -6.97 -6.78
N THR A 147 -20.29 -6.63 -5.73
CA THR A 147 -19.26 -7.51 -5.19
C THR A 147 -19.86 -8.80 -4.62
N ALA A 148 -20.99 -8.71 -3.91
CA ALA A 148 -21.69 -9.88 -3.38
C ALA A 148 -22.16 -10.83 -4.51
N GLU A 149 -22.70 -10.31 -5.60
CA GLU A 149 -23.10 -11.09 -6.77
C GLU A 149 -21.90 -11.80 -7.43
N GLN A 150 -20.76 -11.13 -7.53
CA GLN A 150 -19.53 -11.73 -8.04
C GLN A 150 -19.01 -12.85 -7.13
N LEU A 151 -19.03 -12.65 -5.81
CA LEU A 151 -18.67 -13.68 -4.83
C LEU A 151 -19.58 -14.89 -4.94
N GLN A 152 -20.89 -14.68 -5.07
CA GLN A 152 -21.85 -15.75 -5.22
C GLN A 152 -21.64 -16.54 -6.52
N ALA A 153 -21.45 -15.85 -7.63
CA ALA A 153 -21.15 -16.47 -8.93
C ALA A 153 -19.85 -17.29 -8.93
N ALA A 154 -18.88 -16.90 -8.11
CA ALA A 154 -17.60 -17.60 -7.94
C ALA A 154 -17.63 -18.69 -6.85
N GLY A 155 -18.75 -18.87 -6.13
CA GLY A 155 -18.84 -19.80 -4.99
C GLY A 155 -17.93 -19.42 -3.82
N LEU A 156 -17.81 -18.11 -3.54
CA LEU A 156 -16.93 -17.55 -2.53
C LEU A 156 -17.66 -16.83 -1.39
N ALA A 157 -18.98 -16.74 -1.46
CA ALA A 157 -19.79 -15.92 -0.54
C ALA A 157 -19.68 -16.36 0.93
N GLU A 158 -19.44 -17.64 1.20
CA GLU A 158 -19.28 -18.16 2.57
C GLU A 158 -18.04 -17.66 3.30
N TRP A 159 -17.04 -17.12 2.57
CA TRP A 159 -15.76 -16.65 3.09
C TRP A 159 -15.74 -15.17 3.44
N VAL A 160 -16.84 -14.44 3.17
CA VAL A 160 -16.87 -12.98 3.23
C VAL A 160 -18.17 -12.45 3.82
N ASP A 161 -18.04 -11.54 4.76
CA ASP A 161 -19.10 -10.63 5.17
C ASP A 161 -18.86 -9.25 4.56
N ILE A 162 -19.67 -8.85 3.58
CA ILE A 162 -19.69 -7.46 3.11
C ILE A 162 -20.55 -6.64 4.09
N ILE A 163 -19.93 -5.62 4.66
CA ILE A 163 -20.54 -4.73 5.65
C ILE A 163 -20.79 -3.39 5.00
N VAL A 164 -22.04 -3.14 4.61
CA VAL A 164 -22.42 -1.80 4.14
C VAL A 164 -22.31 -0.82 5.30
N ALA A 165 -21.42 0.13 5.18
CA ALA A 165 -21.09 1.15 6.19
C ALA A 165 -20.94 2.51 5.48
N PRO A 166 -22.02 3.30 5.35
CA PRO A 166 -21.96 4.62 4.73
C PRO A 166 -20.88 5.50 5.38
N LEU A 167 -20.32 6.42 4.61
CA LEU A 167 -19.36 7.37 5.17
C LEU A 167 -20.09 8.42 6.00
N THR A 168 -19.55 8.67 7.18
CA THR A 168 -20.04 9.70 8.10
C THR A 168 -18.88 10.51 8.66
N GLU A 169 -19.12 11.75 9.01
CA GLU A 169 -18.12 12.58 9.66
C GLU A 169 -17.74 12.01 11.03
N GLN A 170 -16.45 11.74 11.21
CA GLN A 170 -15.89 11.23 12.44
C GLN A 170 -15.04 12.34 13.11
N PRO A 171 -15.27 12.62 14.39
CA PRO A 171 -14.50 13.65 15.11
C PRO A 171 -13.09 13.16 15.43
N PHE A 172 -12.09 13.98 15.11
CA PHE A 172 -10.70 13.80 15.50
C PHE A 172 -10.18 15.08 16.17
N GLY A 173 -10.45 15.23 17.44
CA GLY A 173 -10.22 16.47 18.18
C GLY A 173 -11.26 17.54 17.80
N SER A 174 -10.82 18.70 17.28
CA SER A 174 -11.70 19.76 16.76
C SER A 174 -11.88 19.68 15.24
N ALA A 175 -11.30 18.68 14.56
CA ALA A 175 -11.50 18.43 13.14
C ALA A 175 -12.40 17.22 12.92
N SER A 176 -12.87 16.98 11.68
CA SER A 176 -13.58 15.78 11.30
C SER A 176 -13.02 15.19 10.00
N VAL A 177 -13.22 13.89 9.83
CA VAL A 177 -12.88 13.15 8.62
C VAL A 177 -14.05 12.22 8.29
N GLU A 178 -14.43 12.15 7.03
CA GLU A 178 -15.39 11.15 6.58
C GLU A 178 -14.75 9.75 6.61
N TRP A 179 -15.43 8.84 7.31
CA TRP A 179 -15.05 7.43 7.36
C TRP A 179 -16.26 6.54 7.62
N TYR A 180 -16.08 5.23 7.53
CA TYR A 180 -17.16 4.26 7.72
C TYR A 180 -17.90 4.47 9.03
N GLU A 181 -19.21 4.34 8.99
CA GLU A 181 -20.12 4.57 10.11
C GLU A 181 -19.71 3.72 11.33
N PRO A 182 -19.48 4.34 12.52
CA PRO A 182 -18.89 3.68 13.67
C PRO A 182 -19.68 2.49 14.21
N SER A 183 -21.01 2.52 14.11
CA SER A 183 -21.85 1.44 14.64
C SER A 183 -21.68 0.16 13.83
N ALA A 184 -21.53 0.27 12.51
CA ALA A 184 -21.22 -0.86 11.62
C ALA A 184 -19.83 -1.43 11.93
N VAL A 185 -18.83 -0.56 12.07
CA VAL A 185 -17.45 -0.96 12.39
C VAL A 185 -17.36 -1.64 13.78
N ALA A 186 -18.00 -1.05 14.80
CA ALA A 186 -17.89 -1.55 16.17
C ALA A 186 -18.55 -2.91 16.37
N LYS A 187 -19.72 -3.13 15.74
CA LYS A 187 -20.56 -4.31 16.00
C LYS A 187 -20.24 -5.50 15.11
N ARG A 188 -19.73 -5.26 13.90
CA ARG A 188 -19.61 -6.30 12.88
C ARG A 188 -18.17 -6.73 12.60
N LEU A 189 -17.18 -5.91 12.91
CA LEU A 189 -15.78 -6.30 12.75
C LEU A 189 -15.30 -7.20 13.90
N PRO A 190 -14.37 -8.13 13.62
CA PRO A 190 -13.83 -9.05 14.62
C PRO A 190 -13.03 -8.30 15.68
N PRO A 191 -12.93 -8.84 16.91
CA PRO A 191 -12.15 -8.25 17.99
C PRO A 191 -10.64 -8.34 17.75
N HIS A 192 -10.20 -9.29 16.92
CA HIS A 192 -8.79 -9.53 16.58
C HIS A 192 -8.64 -9.53 15.07
N ILE A 193 -7.61 -8.85 14.56
CA ILE A 193 -7.32 -8.70 13.14
C ILE A 193 -5.89 -9.15 12.89
N ASP A 194 -5.70 -10.12 12.00
CA ASP A 194 -4.41 -10.60 11.55
C ASP A 194 -3.91 -9.82 10.32
N LEU A 195 -4.85 -9.44 9.43
CA LEU A 195 -4.55 -8.70 8.22
C LEU A 195 -5.58 -7.59 8.02
N LEU A 196 -5.11 -6.36 7.89
CA LEU A 196 -5.91 -5.20 7.50
C LEU A 196 -5.50 -4.75 6.10
N ILE A 197 -6.45 -4.70 5.18
CA ILE A 197 -6.25 -4.22 3.81
C ILE A 197 -6.94 -2.87 3.67
N VAL A 198 -6.21 -1.85 3.25
CA VAL A 198 -6.72 -0.48 3.13
C VAL A 198 -6.60 -0.03 1.68
N ASP A 199 -7.69 -0.19 0.94
CA ASP A 199 -7.84 0.29 -0.44
C ASP A 199 -9.04 1.26 -0.59
N GLY A 200 -9.79 1.44 0.47
CA GLY A 200 -10.91 2.36 0.63
C GLY A 200 -10.86 3.13 1.96
N PRO A 201 -11.79 4.07 2.14
CA PRO A 201 -12.73 4.58 1.14
C PRO A 201 -12.04 5.35 0.02
N PRO A 202 -12.77 5.70 -1.07
CA PRO A 202 -12.20 6.56 -2.11
C PRO A 202 -11.64 7.85 -1.53
N SER A 203 -10.47 8.25 -2.02
CA SER A 203 -9.76 9.42 -1.49
C SER A 203 -10.41 10.74 -1.90
N THR A 204 -11.57 11.06 -1.33
CA THR A 204 -12.25 12.35 -1.49
C THR A 204 -11.55 13.48 -0.72
N SER A 205 -10.81 13.13 0.34
CA SER A 205 -10.03 14.06 1.17
C SER A 205 -8.58 13.62 1.35
N GLU A 206 -7.73 14.53 1.85
CA GLU A 206 -6.31 14.20 2.11
C GLU A 206 -6.10 13.14 3.20
N TRP A 207 -7.14 12.80 3.98
CA TRP A 207 -7.07 11.94 5.14
C TRP A 207 -8.07 10.77 5.10
N ALA A 208 -8.65 10.48 3.93
CA ALA A 208 -9.73 9.50 3.79
C ALA A 208 -9.37 8.10 4.33
N ARG A 209 -8.13 7.63 4.13
CA ARG A 209 -7.68 6.30 4.58
C ARG A 209 -6.97 6.31 5.94
N TRP A 210 -6.61 7.50 6.45
CA TRP A 210 -5.90 7.62 7.74
C TRP A 210 -6.66 7.05 8.94
N PRO A 211 -8.00 7.17 9.07
CA PRO A 211 -8.72 6.63 10.21
C PRO A 211 -8.62 5.11 10.37
N ALA A 212 -8.23 4.37 9.32
CA ALA A 212 -8.17 2.91 9.38
C ALA A 212 -7.32 2.40 10.55
N ILE A 213 -6.11 2.88 10.72
CA ILE A 213 -5.26 2.51 11.86
C ILE A 213 -5.70 3.22 13.14
N GLU A 214 -6.08 4.47 13.08
CA GLU A 214 -6.50 5.21 14.28
C GLU A 214 -7.69 4.54 15.00
N ILE A 215 -8.55 3.86 14.25
CA ILE A 215 -9.75 3.19 14.77
C ILE A 215 -9.50 1.70 15.05
N LEU A 216 -8.71 1.03 14.21
CA LEU A 216 -8.57 -0.42 14.26
C LEU A 216 -7.29 -0.91 14.92
N HIS A 217 -6.36 -0.01 15.31
CA HIS A 217 -5.07 -0.38 15.89
C HIS A 217 -5.17 -1.34 17.08
N ASP A 218 -6.11 -1.10 18.00
CA ASP A 218 -6.26 -1.91 19.21
C ASP A 218 -6.78 -3.33 18.91
N ARG A 219 -7.37 -3.54 17.74
CA ARG A 219 -7.81 -4.86 17.27
C ARG A 219 -6.72 -5.62 16.51
N LEU A 220 -5.67 -4.95 16.03
CA LEU A 220 -4.54 -5.61 15.38
C LEU A 220 -3.79 -6.44 16.42
N VAL A 221 -3.62 -7.74 16.18
CA VAL A 221 -2.79 -8.59 17.06
C VAL A 221 -1.30 -8.32 16.81
N THR A 222 -0.46 -8.71 17.76
CA THR A 222 1.00 -8.73 17.54
C THR A 222 1.33 -9.62 16.34
N GLY A 223 2.10 -9.11 15.40
CA GLY A 223 2.38 -9.77 14.13
C GLY A 223 1.39 -9.43 13.01
N ALA A 224 0.26 -8.78 13.33
CA ALA A 224 -0.69 -8.35 12.33
C ALA A 224 -0.05 -7.47 11.26
N VAL A 225 -0.53 -7.64 10.04
CA VAL A 225 -0.08 -6.90 8.87
C VAL A 225 -1.15 -5.93 8.43
N THR A 226 -0.76 -4.69 8.13
CA THR A 226 -1.61 -3.75 7.39
C THR A 226 -1.00 -3.50 6.02
N LEU A 227 -1.80 -3.63 4.96
CA LEU A 227 -1.44 -3.30 3.58
C LEU A 227 -2.22 -2.07 3.14
N LEU A 228 -1.53 -1.05 2.63
CA LEU A 228 -2.13 0.15 2.08
C LEU A 228 -1.76 0.25 0.60
N ASP A 229 -2.78 0.24 -0.27
CA ASP A 229 -2.58 0.46 -1.72
C ASP A 229 -2.37 1.93 -2.07
N ASP A 230 -2.09 2.20 -3.35
CA ASP A 230 -1.87 3.55 -3.89
C ASP A 230 -0.72 4.32 -3.20
N GLY A 231 0.24 3.66 -2.62
CA GLY A 231 1.28 4.24 -1.76
C GLY A 231 2.18 5.28 -2.43
N ARG A 232 2.15 5.40 -3.79
CA ARG A 232 2.82 6.49 -4.52
C ARG A 232 2.08 7.81 -4.41
N GLN A 233 0.78 7.79 -4.13
CA GLN A 233 -0.01 9.00 -3.92
C GLN A 233 0.45 9.69 -2.64
N ARG A 234 0.42 11.02 -2.66
CA ARG A 234 0.86 11.85 -1.52
C ARG A 234 0.02 11.60 -0.26
N ARG A 235 -1.27 11.33 -0.43
CA ARG A 235 -2.24 11.12 0.67
C ARG A 235 -1.94 9.84 1.43
N GLU A 236 -1.79 8.73 0.72
CA GLU A 236 -1.52 7.41 1.26
C GLU A 236 -0.12 7.33 1.90
N ARG A 237 0.87 7.95 1.28
CA ARG A 237 2.20 8.10 1.88
C ARG A 237 2.15 8.91 3.19
N ARG A 238 1.34 9.97 3.23
CA ARG A 238 1.12 10.76 4.44
C ARG A 238 0.47 9.93 5.53
N ALA A 239 -0.58 9.15 5.21
CA ALA A 239 -1.23 8.25 6.15
C ALA A 239 -0.24 7.22 6.72
N ALA A 240 0.53 6.52 5.87
CA ALA A 240 1.49 5.52 6.29
C ALA A 240 2.57 6.08 7.26
N PHE A 241 3.13 7.25 6.95
CA PHE A 241 4.13 7.87 7.82
C PHE A 241 3.53 8.39 9.13
N ARG A 242 2.28 8.88 9.10
CA ARG A 242 1.58 9.29 10.32
C ARG A 242 1.29 8.08 11.22
N TRP A 243 0.81 6.98 10.68
CA TRP A 243 0.60 5.75 11.42
C TRP A 243 1.89 5.29 12.13
N GLN A 244 3.02 5.25 11.42
CA GLN A 244 4.29 4.90 12.04
C GLN A 244 4.72 5.88 13.15
N SER A 245 4.46 7.19 12.96
CA SER A 245 4.80 8.21 13.95
C SER A 245 3.92 8.16 15.19
N ASP A 246 2.62 7.86 14.99
CA ASP A 246 1.62 7.91 16.07
C ASP A 246 1.55 6.56 16.83
N HIS A 247 1.88 5.46 16.15
CA HIS A 247 1.91 4.10 16.70
C HIS A 247 3.33 3.53 16.59
N PRO A 248 4.17 3.69 17.62
CA PRO A 248 5.59 3.29 17.57
C PRO A 248 5.81 1.78 17.48
N ASP A 249 4.82 0.97 17.76
CA ASP A 249 4.78 -0.48 17.59
C ASP A 249 4.55 -0.92 16.14
N LEU A 250 4.27 0.01 15.21
CA LEU A 250 4.14 -0.29 13.80
C LEU A 250 5.48 -0.11 13.07
N GLN A 251 5.94 -1.17 12.40
CA GLN A 251 7.10 -1.14 11.53
C GLN A 251 6.67 -1.00 10.07
N LEU A 252 7.14 0.05 9.39
CA LEU A 252 6.76 0.40 8.03
C LEU A 252 7.75 -0.15 7.00
N PHE A 253 7.22 -0.71 5.90
CA PHE A 253 7.96 -1.23 4.76
C PHE A 253 7.35 -0.71 3.46
N TRP A 254 8.21 -0.41 2.49
CA TRP A 254 7.81 -0.06 1.14
C TRP A 254 7.82 -1.29 0.22
N HIS A 255 6.77 -1.44 -0.58
CA HIS A 255 6.70 -2.40 -1.69
C HIS A 255 6.57 -1.66 -3.02
N ASP A 256 7.49 -1.94 -3.96
CA ASP A 256 7.55 -1.27 -5.26
C ASP A 256 6.59 -1.92 -6.26
N THR A 257 5.29 -1.89 -5.93
CA THR A 257 4.20 -2.25 -6.84
C THR A 257 3.97 -1.15 -7.87
N VAL A 258 3.15 -1.38 -8.89
CA VAL A 258 2.86 -0.38 -9.94
C VAL A 258 2.36 0.93 -9.34
N LYS A 259 1.37 0.85 -8.44
CA LYS A 259 0.85 2.02 -7.71
C LYS A 259 1.66 2.35 -6.45
N GLY A 260 2.61 1.46 -6.08
CA GLY A 260 3.31 1.50 -4.80
C GLY A 260 2.42 1.07 -3.65
N SER A 261 2.99 0.36 -2.66
CA SER A 261 2.21 -0.09 -1.52
C SER A 261 3.03 0.04 -0.24
N TRP A 262 2.34 0.31 0.86
CA TRP A 262 2.93 0.31 2.19
C TRP A 262 2.47 -0.91 2.97
N LYS A 263 3.41 -1.59 3.62
CA LYS A 263 3.14 -2.66 4.57
C LYS A 263 3.57 -2.20 5.96
N LEU A 264 2.67 -2.31 6.92
CA LEU A 264 2.99 -2.12 8.33
C LEU A 264 2.86 -3.46 9.05
N VAL A 265 3.74 -3.71 10.01
CA VAL A 265 3.69 -4.90 10.86
C VAL A 265 3.61 -4.44 12.30
N LYS A 266 2.62 -4.92 13.06
CA LYS A 266 2.48 -4.63 14.48
C LYS A 266 3.44 -5.52 15.28
N LEU A 267 4.29 -4.91 16.07
CA LEU A 267 5.26 -5.57 16.92
C LEU A 267 4.80 -5.54 18.39
N ALA A 268 5.29 -6.47 19.20
CA ALA A 268 5.06 -6.44 20.66
C ALA A 268 5.69 -5.20 21.30
N ASP A 269 6.88 -4.83 20.82
CA ASP A 269 7.65 -3.68 21.25
C ASP A 269 8.04 -2.81 20.06
N PRO A 270 8.34 -1.52 20.25
CA PRO A 270 8.86 -0.68 19.19
C PRO A 270 10.06 -1.33 18.51
N PRO A 271 10.13 -1.32 17.16
CA PRO A 271 11.18 -2.01 16.44
C PRO A 271 12.56 -1.46 16.78
N PRO A 272 13.59 -2.32 16.87
CA PRO A 272 14.96 -1.89 17.09
C PRO A 272 15.44 -0.99 15.96
N GLU A 273 16.38 -0.11 16.25
CA GLU A 273 16.97 0.80 15.25
C GLU A 273 17.51 0.04 14.03
N GLY A 274 17.29 0.58 12.84
CA GLY A 274 17.84 0.05 11.58
C GLY A 274 16.98 -0.93 10.79
N ARG A 275 15.76 -1.31 11.25
CA ARG A 275 14.84 -2.15 10.49
C ARG A 275 13.64 -1.35 9.98
N GLY A 276 13.32 -1.52 8.70
CA GLY A 276 12.18 -0.87 8.03
C GLY A 276 12.47 0.59 7.58
N VAL A 277 11.46 1.23 7.00
CA VAL A 277 11.52 2.64 6.65
C VAL A 277 11.32 3.46 7.91
N ARG A 278 12.34 4.23 8.32
CA ARG A 278 12.21 5.15 9.45
C ARG A 278 12.44 6.56 8.95
N VAL A 279 11.46 7.38 9.17
CA VAL A 279 11.61 8.84 9.11
C VAL A 279 11.47 9.33 10.55
N SER A 280 12.34 10.26 10.99
CA SER A 280 12.24 10.75 12.35
C SER A 280 10.87 11.37 12.60
N ARG A 281 10.33 11.20 13.80
CA ARG A 281 9.00 11.75 14.16
C ARG A 281 8.92 13.25 13.97
N GLU A 282 10.01 13.95 14.21
CA GLU A 282 10.12 15.38 14.02
C GLU A 282 10.00 15.74 12.54
N VAL A 283 10.69 15.00 11.66
CA VAL A 283 10.62 15.20 10.19
C VAL A 283 9.24 14.87 9.66
N ILE A 284 8.61 13.78 10.13
CA ILE A 284 7.23 13.44 9.75
C ILE A 284 6.27 14.55 10.19
N ARG A 285 6.37 15.03 11.42
CA ARG A 285 5.53 16.11 11.93
C ARG A 285 5.74 17.41 11.16
N TRP A 286 6.93 17.68 10.72
CA TRP A 286 7.28 18.85 9.93
C TRP A 286 6.79 18.74 8.47
N LEU A 287 7.03 17.58 7.80
CA LEU A 287 6.63 17.35 6.40
C LEU A 287 5.12 17.12 6.24
N TYR A 288 4.52 16.49 7.23
CA TYR A 288 3.12 16.08 7.23
C TYR A 288 2.44 16.50 8.55
N PRO A 289 2.31 17.82 8.80
CA PRO A 289 1.65 18.28 10.01
C PRO A 289 0.21 17.78 10.03
N ARG A 290 -0.29 17.43 11.22
CA ARG A 290 -1.72 17.22 11.38
C ARG A 290 -2.46 18.51 11.01
N PRO A 291 -3.61 18.43 10.35
CA PRO A 291 -4.47 19.60 10.22
C PRO A 291 -4.73 20.19 11.61
N SER A 292 -4.84 21.50 11.70
CA SER A 292 -5.16 22.17 12.96
C SER A 292 -6.47 21.59 13.50
N GLY A 293 -6.44 21.17 14.76
CA GLY A 293 -7.62 20.58 15.41
C GLY A 293 -7.69 19.04 15.41
N PHE A 294 -6.83 18.32 14.68
CA PHE A 294 -6.82 16.86 14.73
C PHE A 294 -6.26 16.36 16.09
N GLY A 295 -7.14 15.76 16.89
CA GLY A 295 -6.81 15.04 18.13
C GLY A 295 -6.57 13.54 17.89
N ARG A 296 -6.36 12.78 18.97
CA ARG A 296 -6.45 11.32 18.95
C ARG A 296 -7.92 10.90 18.91
N TRP A 297 -8.22 9.75 18.30
CA TRP A 297 -9.52 9.11 18.41
C TRP A 297 -9.86 8.89 19.90
N PRO A 298 -11.05 9.30 20.36
CA PRO A 298 -11.45 9.01 21.73
C PRO A 298 -11.65 7.50 21.86
N VAL A 299 -10.71 6.82 22.54
CA VAL A 299 -10.89 5.43 22.93
C VAL A 299 -12.09 5.41 23.87
N ARG A 300 -13.25 4.93 23.40
CA ARG A 300 -14.37 4.62 24.27
C ARG A 300 -13.97 3.40 25.11
N ARG A 301 -13.74 3.63 26.39
CA ARG A 301 -13.62 2.58 27.41
C ARG A 301 -14.93 1.80 27.54
#